data_841108169cfbf0dffac32b607abafbc0
#
_entry.id   841108169cfbf0dffac32b607abafbc0
#
_cell.length_a   1.000
_cell.length_b   1.000
_cell.length_c   1.000
_cell.angle_alpha   90.00
_cell.angle_beta   90.00
_cell.angle_gamma   90.00
#
_symmetry.space_group_name_H-M   'P 1'
#
loop_
_entity.id
_entity.type
_entity.pdbx_description
1 polymer ?
#
loop_
_entity_poly.entity_id
_entity_poly.type
_entity_poly.pdbx_seq_one_letter_code
_entity_poly.pdbx_strand_id
1 'polypeptide(L)'
;MPAVTNFNVSGLTAYVEENRDLIIGSFGLANRDTRSRISIQTGVKGSMRLHYLGITPVIQDGSSCGFNAQDAIALTERTISVALHKVDGQLCPETLIGKYAEYLVRVNARDNDLPYEQYIVDTLVEQVNKAIETEIWLGKTVAHSGSALIDGFIYQFDNDASVVDVSITSGQSAYAGISAVYAAMTEETLEKGGVIFVSPAIFRSFMMEMVALNLFHYSGAVNDNPDEFILPGSDVRVIKTPGLASSLKIVGTFADNLVYGTDMENDEEKFDLWWSQDDRLWKYQIKWAGGVAYHFPAQVVLGTFAAAPVTPTPGVTALGQIAENTTPTS
;
A
#
# COMPACT_ATOMS: atom_id res chain seq x y z
N MET A 1 6.73 48.51 -14.14
CA MET A 1 6.71 47.19 -13.51
C MET A 1 5.59 47.18 -12.50
N PRO A 2 4.55 46.37 -12.61
CA PRO A 2 3.55 46.24 -11.56
C PRO A 2 4.25 45.72 -10.30
N ALA A 3 3.97 46.34 -9.17
CA ALA A 3 4.49 45.93 -7.87
C ALA A 3 4.10 44.47 -7.67
N VAL A 4 5.09 43.64 -7.36
CA VAL A 4 4.84 42.26 -6.91
C VAL A 4 4.00 42.39 -5.65
N THR A 5 2.71 42.15 -5.79
CA THR A 5 1.80 42.11 -4.65
C THR A 5 2.32 41.05 -3.68
N ASN A 6 2.58 41.45 -2.46
CA ASN A 6 3.05 40.58 -1.40
C ASN A 6 2.16 39.32 -1.35
N PHE A 7 2.78 38.14 -1.41
CA PHE A 7 2.11 36.88 -1.08
C PHE A 7 1.37 37.06 0.25
N ASN A 8 0.05 37.02 0.18
CA ASN A 8 -0.77 37.22 1.36
C ASN A 8 -0.87 35.92 2.16
N VAL A 9 0.04 35.81 3.13
CA VAL A 9 0.17 34.60 3.95
C VAL A 9 -1.08 34.38 4.82
N SER A 10 -1.91 35.41 5.07
CA SER A 10 -3.21 35.24 5.72
C SER A 10 -4.20 34.42 4.85
N GLY A 11 -4.00 34.39 3.55
CA GLY A 11 -4.76 33.56 2.64
C GLY A 11 -4.58 32.06 2.87
N LEU A 12 -3.37 31.63 3.26
CA LEU A 12 -3.09 30.21 3.53
C LEU A 12 -3.86 29.70 4.76
N THR A 13 -3.92 30.46 5.83
CA THR A 13 -4.69 30.10 7.03
C THR A 13 -6.19 30.05 6.73
N ALA A 14 -6.69 31.08 6.05
CA ALA A 14 -8.09 31.13 5.65
C ALA A 14 -8.46 29.96 4.73
N TYR A 15 -7.60 29.62 3.76
CA TYR A 15 -7.81 28.47 2.88
C TYR A 15 -7.86 27.14 3.65
N VAL A 16 -6.95 26.92 4.61
CA VAL A 16 -6.93 25.71 5.43
C VAL A 16 -8.13 25.64 6.35
N GLU A 17 -8.55 26.76 6.97
CA GLU A 17 -9.74 26.80 7.80
C GLU A 17 -11.02 26.52 7.00
N GLU A 18 -11.14 27.10 5.81
CA GLU A 18 -12.31 26.95 4.93
C GLU A 18 -12.41 25.55 4.31
N ASN A 19 -11.26 24.95 3.98
CA ASN A 19 -11.20 23.65 3.29
C ASN A 19 -10.72 22.51 4.21
N ARG A 20 -10.77 22.67 5.51
CA ARG A 20 -10.24 21.72 6.50
C ARG A 20 -10.76 20.30 6.29
N ASP A 21 -12.07 20.14 6.13
CA ASP A 21 -12.70 18.83 5.95
C ASP A 21 -12.32 18.15 4.63
N LEU A 22 -12.12 18.93 3.56
CA LEU A 22 -11.65 18.41 2.27
C LEU A 22 -10.18 17.96 2.36
N ILE A 23 -9.34 18.73 3.07
CA ILE A 23 -7.93 18.41 3.26
C ILE A 23 -7.82 17.13 4.10
N ILE A 24 -8.55 17.04 5.22
CA ILE A 24 -8.59 15.85 6.07
C ILE A 24 -9.09 14.64 5.27
N GLY A 25 -10.17 14.78 4.50
CA GLY A 25 -10.67 13.73 3.63
C GLY A 25 -9.65 13.25 2.58
N SER A 26 -8.75 14.12 2.12
CA SER A 26 -7.72 13.76 1.16
C SER A 26 -6.57 12.94 1.74
N PHE A 27 -6.35 12.97 3.07
CA PHE A 27 -5.40 12.08 3.76
C PHE A 27 -5.85 10.62 3.79
N GLY A 28 -7.15 10.35 3.66
CA GLY A 28 -7.72 9.01 3.76
C GLY A 28 -8.18 8.39 2.44
N LEU A 29 -8.41 9.21 1.42
CA LEU A 29 -9.22 8.84 0.26
C LEU A 29 -8.50 8.87 -1.09
N ALA A 30 -7.18 8.91 -1.13
CA ALA A 30 -6.51 8.70 -2.41
C ALA A 30 -6.87 7.29 -2.93
N ASN A 31 -7.66 7.21 -3.99
CA ASN A 31 -8.18 5.99 -4.64
C ASN A 31 -7.10 4.97 -5.07
N ARG A 32 -5.84 5.19 -4.70
CA ARG A 32 -4.67 4.37 -5.02
C ARG A 32 -3.92 3.88 -3.79
N ASP A 33 -4.35 4.25 -2.59
CA ASP A 33 -3.75 3.82 -1.34
C ASP A 33 -4.18 2.41 -0.98
N THR A 34 -3.31 1.69 -0.29
CA THR A 34 -3.62 0.37 0.28
C THR A 34 -4.85 0.42 1.16
N ARG A 35 -5.06 1.50 1.92
CA ARG A 35 -6.22 1.68 2.81
C ARG A 35 -7.58 1.60 2.10
N SER A 36 -7.68 2.07 0.86
CA SER A 36 -8.90 1.96 0.07
C SER A 36 -9.21 0.54 -0.43
N ARG A 37 -8.28 -0.40 -0.26
CA ARG A 37 -8.32 -1.76 -0.82
C ARG A 37 -8.37 -2.85 0.23
N ILE A 38 -8.17 -2.51 1.50
CA ILE A 38 -8.15 -3.42 2.65
C ILE A 38 -9.25 -3.06 3.63
N SER A 39 -9.52 -3.95 4.58
CA SER A 39 -10.49 -3.70 5.65
C SER A 39 -10.02 -2.59 6.58
N ILE A 40 -10.92 -1.66 6.92
CA ILE A 40 -10.65 -0.61 7.91
C ILE A 40 -11.43 -0.93 9.18
N GLN A 41 -10.70 -1.00 10.30
CA GLN A 41 -11.28 -1.17 11.63
C GLN A 41 -11.21 0.15 12.39
N THR A 42 -12.36 0.79 12.59
CA THR A 42 -12.49 2.03 13.36
C THR A 42 -12.69 1.77 14.85
N GLY A 43 -12.45 2.78 15.68
CA GLY A 43 -12.69 2.71 17.13
C GLY A 43 -11.61 1.97 17.92
N VAL A 44 -10.40 1.80 17.37
CA VAL A 44 -9.29 1.12 18.05
C VAL A 44 -8.53 2.12 18.92
N LYS A 45 -8.81 2.10 20.24
CA LYS A 45 -8.11 2.95 21.23
C LYS A 45 -6.88 2.22 21.80
N GLY A 46 -5.72 2.48 21.21
CA GLY A 46 -4.45 1.85 21.59
C GLY A 46 -4.29 0.44 21.08
N SER A 47 -5.03 -0.53 21.60
CA SER A 47 -5.01 -1.91 21.10
C SER A 47 -6.39 -2.57 21.19
N MET A 48 -6.70 -3.39 20.19
CA MET A 48 -7.95 -4.14 20.14
C MET A 48 -7.66 -5.59 19.72
N ARG A 49 -8.44 -6.55 20.25
CA ARG A 49 -8.36 -7.94 19.82
C ARG A 49 -9.30 -8.19 18.66
N LEU A 50 -8.74 -8.68 17.58
CA LEU A 50 -9.49 -9.18 16.43
C LEU A 50 -9.78 -10.66 16.69
N HIS A 51 -11.03 -11.00 16.87
CA HIS A 51 -11.48 -12.38 17.09
C HIS A 51 -11.80 -13.06 15.77
N TYR A 52 -11.31 -14.27 15.63
CA TYR A 52 -11.59 -15.09 14.47
C TYR A 52 -12.09 -16.47 14.90
N LEU A 53 -13.19 -16.89 14.32
CA LEU A 53 -13.82 -18.19 14.56
C LEU A 53 -13.56 -19.14 13.39
N GLY A 54 -12.69 -20.12 13.61
CA GLY A 54 -12.51 -21.24 12.68
C GLY A 54 -13.47 -22.36 13.04
N ILE A 55 -14.32 -22.77 12.11
CA ILE A 55 -15.21 -23.91 12.26
C ILE A 55 -14.85 -24.94 11.20
N THR A 56 -14.55 -26.17 11.65
CA THR A 56 -14.34 -27.30 10.76
C THR A 56 -15.55 -28.26 10.94
N PRO A 57 -16.58 -28.12 10.10
CA PRO A 57 -17.78 -28.98 10.22
C PRO A 57 -17.44 -30.39 9.80
N VAL A 58 -17.86 -31.37 10.60
CA VAL A 58 -17.76 -32.78 10.26
C VAL A 58 -19.17 -33.29 9.89
N ILE A 59 -19.35 -33.67 8.61
CA ILE A 59 -20.57 -34.23 8.11
C ILE A 59 -20.71 -35.66 8.66
N GLN A 60 -21.79 -35.93 9.39
CA GLN A 60 -22.05 -37.21 10.02
C GLN A 60 -23.27 -37.89 9.39
N ASP A 61 -23.36 -39.23 9.57
CA ASP A 61 -24.50 -39.97 9.18
C ASP A 61 -25.75 -39.59 10.04
N GLY A 62 -26.78 -39.07 9.42
CA GLY A 62 -28.03 -38.67 10.06
C GLY A 62 -29.03 -39.82 10.31
N SER A 63 -28.68 -41.06 10.00
CA SER A 63 -29.55 -42.22 10.16
C SER A 63 -29.69 -42.69 11.61
N SER A 64 -28.77 -42.30 12.50
CA SER A 64 -28.78 -42.63 13.92
C SER A 64 -29.36 -41.51 14.78
N CYS A 65 -30.24 -41.87 15.74
CA CYS A 65 -30.74 -40.92 16.72
C CYS A 65 -29.63 -40.64 17.77
N GLY A 66 -29.33 -39.38 17.99
CA GLY A 66 -28.40 -38.93 19.03
C GLY A 66 -27.66 -37.66 18.64
N PHE A 67 -27.10 -37.00 19.62
CA PHE A 67 -26.21 -35.84 19.42
C PHE A 67 -24.77 -36.28 19.65
N ASN A 68 -23.94 -36.17 18.63
CA ASN A 68 -22.50 -36.46 18.70
C ASN A 68 -21.74 -35.30 18.13
N ALA A 69 -21.20 -34.40 18.98
CA ALA A 69 -20.40 -33.27 18.56
C ALA A 69 -19.02 -33.76 18.14
N GLN A 70 -18.72 -33.64 16.85
CA GLN A 70 -17.40 -33.94 16.28
C GLN A 70 -16.72 -32.67 15.66
N ASP A 71 -17.43 -31.56 15.66
CA ASP A 71 -16.92 -30.31 15.10
C ASP A 71 -15.80 -29.75 15.99
N ALA A 72 -14.76 -29.26 15.35
CA ALA A 72 -13.72 -28.48 16.02
C ALA A 72 -14.01 -26.98 15.82
N ILE A 73 -14.26 -26.30 16.92
CA ILE A 73 -14.40 -24.84 16.94
C ILE A 73 -13.12 -24.27 17.54
N ALA A 74 -12.36 -23.52 16.74
CA ALA A 74 -11.17 -22.82 17.17
C ALA A 74 -11.43 -21.31 17.17
N LEU A 75 -11.30 -20.67 18.33
CA LEU A 75 -11.30 -19.23 18.46
C LEU A 75 -9.84 -18.74 18.47
N THR A 76 -9.44 -18.03 17.44
CA THR A 76 -8.11 -17.43 17.34
C THR A 76 -8.22 -15.94 17.57
N GLU A 77 -7.25 -15.37 18.28
CA GLU A 77 -7.19 -13.94 18.57
C GLU A 77 -5.91 -13.35 17.98
N ARG A 78 -6.05 -12.18 17.36
CA ARG A 78 -4.92 -11.33 16.99
C ARG A 78 -5.12 -9.94 17.55
N THR A 79 -4.05 -9.28 17.94
CA THR A 79 -4.11 -7.92 18.47
C THR A 79 -3.67 -6.94 17.40
N ILE A 80 -4.55 -5.97 17.09
CA ILE A 80 -4.18 -4.78 16.35
C ILE A 80 -3.78 -3.69 17.35
N SER A 81 -2.62 -3.09 17.15
CA SER A 81 -2.14 -1.98 17.96
C SER A 81 -2.05 -0.73 17.10
N VAL A 82 -2.65 0.35 17.57
CA VAL A 82 -2.69 1.64 16.90
C VAL A 82 -1.78 2.60 17.64
N ALA A 83 -0.89 3.28 16.92
CA ALA A 83 -0.01 4.32 17.43
C ALA A 83 -0.46 5.70 16.94
N LEU A 84 -0.25 6.71 17.78
CA LEU A 84 -0.50 8.10 17.40
C LEU A 84 0.72 8.65 16.66
N HIS A 85 0.51 9.03 15.41
CA HIS A 85 1.51 9.62 14.53
C HIS A 85 1.38 11.13 14.52
N LYS A 86 2.48 11.83 14.30
CA LYS A 86 2.47 13.26 14.03
C LYS A 86 3.55 13.65 13.04
N VAL A 87 3.25 14.64 12.24
CA VAL A 87 4.22 15.34 11.39
C VAL A 87 4.19 16.81 11.78
N ASP A 88 5.31 17.31 12.28
CA ASP A 88 5.51 18.72 12.58
C ASP A 88 6.44 19.30 11.51
N GLY A 89 6.07 20.41 10.91
CA GLY A 89 6.88 21.06 9.92
C GLY A 89 6.82 22.57 9.98
N GLN A 90 7.71 23.22 9.27
CA GLN A 90 7.80 24.67 9.20
C GLN A 90 7.99 25.13 7.75
N LEU A 91 7.37 26.26 7.43
CA LEU A 91 7.46 26.91 6.13
C LEU A 91 8.02 28.31 6.31
N CYS A 92 9.13 28.59 5.65
CA CYS A 92 9.74 29.92 5.64
C CYS A 92 9.07 30.81 4.58
N PRO A 93 8.49 31.97 4.93
CA PRO A 93 7.84 32.86 3.96
C PRO A 93 8.79 33.32 2.84
N GLU A 94 10.03 33.59 3.16
CA GLU A 94 11.05 34.06 2.19
C GLU A 94 11.31 33.01 1.10
N THR A 95 11.36 31.72 1.48
CA THR A 95 11.51 30.62 0.54
C THR A 95 10.25 30.44 -0.33
N LEU A 96 9.07 30.66 0.26
CA LEU A 96 7.80 30.59 -0.45
C LEU A 96 7.62 31.70 -1.48
N ILE A 97 8.06 32.93 -1.18
CA ILE A 97 8.00 34.05 -2.13
C ILE A 97 8.81 33.76 -3.39
N GLY A 98 9.99 33.16 -3.26
CA GLY A 98 10.81 32.77 -4.41
C GLY A 98 10.12 31.74 -5.30
N LYS A 99 9.53 30.72 -4.69
CA LYS A 99 8.78 29.68 -5.40
C LYS A 99 7.43 30.17 -5.95
N TYR A 100 6.79 31.11 -5.29
CA TYR A 100 5.58 31.75 -5.76
C TYR A 100 5.81 32.52 -7.08
N ALA A 101 6.91 33.23 -7.20
CA ALA A 101 7.28 33.90 -8.46
C ALA A 101 7.49 32.88 -9.59
N GLU A 102 8.13 31.76 -9.32
CA GLU A 102 8.30 30.65 -10.28
C GLU A 102 6.94 30.01 -10.65
N TYR A 103 6.05 29.81 -9.68
CA TYR A 103 4.71 29.31 -9.88
C TYR A 103 3.89 30.22 -10.80
N LEU A 104 3.88 31.54 -10.54
CA LEU A 104 3.18 32.52 -11.36
C LEU A 104 3.64 32.50 -12.83
N VAL A 105 4.93 32.29 -13.08
CA VAL A 105 5.44 32.13 -14.44
C VAL A 105 4.88 30.88 -15.11
N ARG A 106 4.75 29.78 -14.37
CA ARG A 106 4.17 28.53 -14.91
C ARG A 106 2.67 28.63 -15.14
N VAL A 107 1.93 29.28 -14.22
CA VAL A 107 0.47 29.45 -14.33
C VAL A 107 0.11 30.35 -15.50
N ASN A 108 0.79 31.48 -15.66
CA ASN A 108 0.59 32.36 -16.81
C ASN A 108 0.87 31.68 -18.17
N ALA A 109 1.64 30.59 -18.17
CA ALA A 109 1.90 29.80 -19.37
C ALA A 109 0.83 28.71 -19.65
N ARG A 110 -0.06 28.41 -18.68
CA ARG A 110 -0.97 27.27 -18.76
C ARG A 110 -2.44 27.52 -18.45
N ASP A 111 -2.87 28.74 -18.22
CA ASP A 111 -4.29 29.07 -17.99
C ASP A 111 -4.97 28.29 -16.81
N ASN A 112 -4.20 27.97 -15.75
CA ASN A 112 -4.70 27.22 -14.59
C ASN A 112 -4.76 28.15 -13.37
N ASP A 113 -5.97 28.51 -12.97
CA ASP A 113 -6.30 29.34 -11.81
C ASP A 113 -6.24 28.56 -10.45
N LEU A 114 -5.27 27.67 -10.25
CA LEU A 114 -5.11 27.04 -8.93
C LEU A 114 -4.46 28.02 -7.95
N PRO A 115 -5.06 28.29 -6.78
CA PRO A 115 -4.44 29.09 -5.74
C PRO A 115 -3.11 28.45 -5.29
N TYR A 116 -2.09 29.26 -5.05
CA TYR A 116 -0.79 28.75 -4.58
C TYR A 116 -0.87 28.05 -3.23
N GLU A 117 -1.78 28.48 -2.39
CA GLU A 117 -2.14 27.88 -1.12
C GLU A 117 -2.58 26.42 -1.28
N GLN A 118 -3.45 26.15 -2.24
CA GLN A 118 -3.90 24.81 -2.57
C GLN A 118 -2.73 23.94 -3.03
N TYR A 119 -1.87 24.45 -3.89
CA TYR A 119 -0.70 23.71 -4.37
C TYR A 119 0.23 23.27 -3.22
N ILE A 120 0.45 24.15 -2.22
CA ILE A 120 1.27 23.81 -1.04
C ILE A 120 0.62 22.69 -0.23
N VAL A 121 -0.69 22.83 0.06
CA VAL A 121 -1.44 21.84 0.84
C VAL A 121 -1.48 20.50 0.11
N ASP A 122 -1.81 20.47 -1.16
CA ASP A 122 -1.86 19.24 -1.97
C ASP A 122 -0.51 18.53 -2.00
N THR A 123 0.59 19.28 -2.12
CA THR A 123 1.94 18.71 -2.09
C THR A 123 2.27 18.11 -0.73
N LEU A 124 1.88 18.77 0.38
CA LEU A 124 2.06 18.24 1.73
C LEU A 124 1.27 16.95 1.94
N VAL A 125 0.00 16.96 1.56
CA VAL A 125 -0.89 15.80 1.65
C VAL A 125 -0.31 14.60 0.88
N GLU A 126 0.16 14.84 -0.35
CA GLU A 126 0.77 13.79 -1.17
C GLU A 126 1.99 13.16 -0.49
N GLN A 127 2.88 13.97 0.07
CA GLN A 127 4.09 13.47 0.72
C GLN A 127 3.78 12.72 2.02
N VAL A 128 2.80 13.18 2.81
CA VAL A 128 2.37 12.50 4.04
C VAL A 128 1.70 11.17 3.71
N ASN A 129 0.80 11.14 2.74
CA ASN A 129 0.16 9.89 2.28
C ASN A 129 1.18 8.86 1.80
N LYS A 130 2.20 9.30 1.07
CA LYS A 130 3.30 8.42 0.64
C LYS A 130 4.11 7.86 1.82
N ALA A 131 4.34 8.67 2.84
CA ALA A 131 5.02 8.22 4.06
C ALA A 131 4.18 7.20 4.84
N ILE A 132 2.87 7.47 5.01
CA ILE A 132 1.92 6.56 5.66
C ILE A 132 1.87 5.22 4.90
N GLU A 133 1.75 5.26 3.59
CA GLU A 133 1.72 4.07 2.74
C GLU A 133 2.99 3.23 2.88
N THR A 134 4.15 3.89 2.97
CA THR A 134 5.43 3.20 3.21
C THR A 134 5.48 2.58 4.60
N GLU A 135 4.96 3.25 5.62
CA GLU A 135 4.94 2.75 6.99
C GLU A 135 3.99 1.55 7.17
N ILE A 136 2.83 1.58 6.52
CA ILE A 136 1.86 0.47 6.49
C ILE A 136 2.53 -0.83 6.02
N TRP A 137 3.37 -0.75 4.99
CA TRP A 137 4.02 -1.92 4.40
C TRP A 137 5.37 -2.24 5.01
N LEU A 138 6.26 -1.26 5.14
CA LEU A 138 7.68 -1.45 5.47
C LEU A 138 8.05 -0.91 6.84
N GLY A 139 7.08 -0.43 7.63
CA GLY A 139 7.33 0.09 8.97
C GLY A 139 8.05 -0.93 9.84
N LYS A 140 9.01 -0.44 10.64
CA LYS A 140 9.66 -1.19 11.71
C LYS A 140 9.79 -0.28 12.92
N THR A 141 9.34 -0.75 14.07
CA THR A 141 9.46 0.02 15.32
C THR A 141 10.89 0.05 15.83
N VAL A 142 11.16 0.97 16.75
CA VAL A 142 12.48 1.08 17.42
C VAL A 142 12.85 -0.22 18.13
N ALA A 143 11.88 -0.95 18.69
CA ALA A 143 12.09 -2.25 19.31
C ALA A 143 12.65 -3.30 18.32
N HIS A 144 12.42 -3.10 17.02
CA HIS A 144 12.83 -3.99 15.95
C HIS A 144 13.87 -3.36 15.00
N SER A 145 14.68 -2.44 15.55
CA SER A 145 15.77 -1.76 14.83
C SER A 145 15.32 -0.88 13.67
N GLY A 146 14.12 -0.31 13.77
CA GLY A 146 13.56 0.67 12.84
C GLY A 146 13.40 2.05 13.46
N SER A 147 12.67 2.92 12.79
CA SER A 147 12.33 4.28 13.24
C SER A 147 10.84 4.59 13.12
N ALA A 148 10.05 3.66 12.63
CA ALA A 148 8.59 3.78 12.52
C ALA A 148 7.91 3.61 13.89
N LEU A 149 6.66 4.02 13.97
CA LEU A 149 5.84 3.88 15.18
C LEU A 149 5.05 2.58 15.21
N ILE A 150 4.83 1.98 14.05
CA ILE A 150 4.16 0.69 13.89
C ILE A 150 5.05 -0.30 13.13
N ASP A 151 4.81 -1.59 13.37
CA ASP A 151 5.37 -2.65 12.56
C ASP A 151 4.45 -2.93 11.38
N GLY A 152 4.93 -2.62 10.17
CA GLY A 152 4.19 -2.80 8.93
C GLY A 152 3.96 -4.28 8.57
N PHE A 153 3.13 -4.51 7.56
CA PHE A 153 2.75 -5.85 7.14
C PHE A 153 3.96 -6.76 6.85
N ILE A 154 4.95 -6.26 6.11
CA ILE A 154 6.12 -7.08 5.73
C ILE A 154 6.89 -7.56 6.96
N TYR A 155 7.10 -6.70 7.96
CA TYR A 155 7.77 -7.10 9.18
C TYR A 155 6.97 -8.14 9.96
N GLN A 156 5.64 -7.96 10.04
CA GLN A 156 4.77 -8.92 10.72
C GLN A 156 4.75 -10.27 10.00
N PHE A 157 4.72 -10.30 8.67
CA PHE A 157 4.77 -11.55 7.89
C PHE A 157 6.10 -12.28 8.03
N ASP A 158 7.22 -11.55 7.98
CA ASP A 158 8.57 -12.14 8.15
C ASP A 158 8.76 -12.83 9.51
N ASN A 159 8.01 -12.41 10.52
CA ASN A 159 8.15 -12.93 11.90
C ASN A 159 7.01 -13.89 12.31
N ASP A 160 6.09 -14.20 11.42
CA ASP A 160 5.00 -15.15 11.68
C ASP A 160 5.26 -16.46 10.92
N ALA A 161 5.64 -17.50 11.65
CA ALA A 161 5.91 -18.81 11.08
C ALA A 161 4.71 -19.51 10.43
N SER A 162 3.50 -18.96 10.58
CA SER A 162 2.28 -19.47 9.95
C SER A 162 2.01 -18.87 8.57
N VAL A 163 2.78 -17.85 8.17
CA VAL A 163 2.75 -17.28 6.83
C VAL A 163 3.50 -18.21 5.87
N VAL A 164 2.98 -18.36 4.66
CA VAL A 164 3.59 -19.21 3.63
C VAL A 164 4.69 -18.43 2.92
N ASP A 165 5.95 -18.82 3.13
CA ASP A 165 7.10 -18.20 2.48
C ASP A 165 7.44 -18.86 1.15
N VAL A 166 7.58 -18.05 0.10
CA VAL A 166 8.02 -18.47 -1.23
C VAL A 166 9.34 -17.77 -1.59
N SER A 167 10.42 -18.51 -1.61
CA SER A 167 11.73 -17.99 -2.04
C SER A 167 11.84 -18.03 -3.57
N ILE A 168 12.02 -16.86 -4.19
CA ILE A 168 12.18 -16.70 -5.63
C ILE A 168 13.65 -16.52 -5.92
N THR A 169 14.25 -17.50 -6.62
CA THR A 169 15.69 -17.52 -6.92
C THR A 169 16.12 -16.35 -7.79
N SER A 170 17.40 -16.00 -7.71
CA SER A 170 18.00 -14.97 -8.58
C SER A 170 17.89 -15.36 -10.04
N GLY A 171 17.64 -14.39 -10.93
CA GLY A 171 17.49 -14.60 -12.36
C GLY A 171 16.08 -14.98 -12.81
N GLN A 172 15.13 -15.12 -11.89
CA GLN A 172 13.72 -15.31 -12.23
C GLN A 172 13.09 -14.00 -12.70
N SER A 173 12.12 -14.13 -13.60
CA SER A 173 11.34 -13.01 -14.09
C SER A 173 10.24 -12.58 -13.12
N ALA A 174 9.68 -11.38 -13.32
CA ALA A 174 8.56 -10.90 -12.52
C ALA A 174 7.32 -11.79 -12.66
N TYR A 175 7.04 -12.26 -13.88
CA TYR A 175 5.94 -13.18 -14.15
C TYR A 175 6.13 -14.52 -13.42
N ALA A 176 7.33 -15.08 -13.45
CA ALA A 176 7.62 -16.33 -12.74
C ALA A 176 7.46 -16.18 -11.22
N GLY A 177 7.89 -15.06 -10.65
CA GLY A 177 7.72 -14.77 -9.24
C GLY A 177 6.25 -14.62 -8.83
N ILE A 178 5.46 -13.87 -9.60
CA ILE A 178 4.03 -13.71 -9.36
C ILE A 178 3.29 -15.04 -9.51
N SER A 179 3.65 -15.85 -10.53
CA SER A 179 3.07 -17.18 -10.74
C SER A 179 3.41 -18.15 -9.60
N ALA A 180 4.62 -18.07 -9.04
CA ALA A 180 5.00 -18.88 -7.89
C ALA A 180 4.18 -18.52 -6.62
N VAL A 181 3.94 -17.23 -6.39
CA VAL A 181 3.06 -16.76 -5.30
C VAL A 181 1.63 -17.23 -5.55
N TYR A 182 1.11 -17.08 -6.76
CA TYR A 182 -0.23 -17.54 -7.13
C TYR A 182 -0.40 -19.05 -6.91
N ALA A 183 0.57 -19.86 -7.30
CA ALA A 183 0.54 -21.33 -7.11
C ALA A 183 0.62 -21.75 -5.64
N ALA A 184 1.17 -20.90 -4.76
CA ALA A 184 1.23 -21.16 -3.32
C ALA A 184 -0.01 -20.65 -2.56
N MET A 185 -0.88 -19.87 -3.20
CA MET A 185 -2.14 -19.41 -2.59
C MET A 185 -3.09 -20.60 -2.40
N THR A 186 -3.78 -20.62 -1.26
CA THR A 186 -4.78 -21.65 -0.98
C THR A 186 -6.06 -21.43 -1.79
N GLU A 187 -6.80 -22.52 -2.10
CA GLU A 187 -8.07 -22.43 -2.81
C GLU A 187 -9.06 -21.50 -2.09
N GLU A 188 -9.07 -21.53 -0.77
CA GLU A 188 -9.92 -20.64 0.04
C GLU A 188 -9.59 -19.15 -0.18
N THR A 189 -8.31 -18.83 -0.36
CA THR A 189 -7.86 -17.45 -0.66
C THR A 189 -8.31 -17.04 -2.07
N LEU A 190 -8.25 -17.96 -3.02
CA LEU A 190 -8.67 -17.71 -4.40
C LEU A 190 -10.19 -17.52 -4.49
N GLU A 191 -10.99 -18.34 -3.81
CA GLU A 191 -12.45 -18.22 -3.75
C GLU A 191 -12.92 -16.90 -3.12
N LYS A 192 -12.16 -16.35 -2.17
CA LYS A 192 -12.41 -15.04 -1.55
C LYS A 192 -11.97 -13.84 -2.39
N GLY A 193 -11.51 -14.06 -3.61
CA GLY A 193 -11.03 -13.02 -4.50
C GLY A 193 -9.58 -12.63 -4.19
N GLY A 194 -8.66 -13.53 -4.54
CA GLY A 194 -7.22 -13.35 -4.33
C GLY A 194 -6.68 -12.05 -4.93
N VAL A 195 -5.76 -11.42 -4.23
CA VAL A 195 -5.02 -10.23 -4.67
C VAL A 195 -3.53 -10.43 -4.42
N ILE A 196 -2.72 -9.90 -5.31
CA ILE A 196 -1.25 -9.94 -5.19
C ILE A 196 -0.73 -8.50 -5.19
N PHE A 197 -0.20 -8.07 -4.07
CA PHE A 197 0.42 -6.76 -3.90
C PHE A 197 1.88 -6.81 -4.30
N VAL A 198 2.27 -5.93 -5.21
CA VAL A 198 3.65 -5.89 -5.75
C VAL A 198 4.22 -4.48 -5.73
N SER A 199 5.55 -4.36 -5.68
CA SER A 199 6.21 -3.07 -5.80
C SER A 199 6.04 -2.48 -7.22
N PRO A 200 6.08 -1.14 -7.36
CA PRO A 200 6.00 -0.50 -8.67
C PRO A 200 7.08 -0.96 -9.66
N ALA A 201 8.27 -1.35 -9.15
CA ALA A 201 9.36 -1.87 -9.97
C ALA A 201 9.04 -3.26 -10.52
N ILE A 202 8.57 -4.17 -9.66
CA ILE A 202 8.16 -5.53 -10.04
C ILE A 202 6.96 -5.46 -11.00
N PHE A 203 5.98 -4.59 -10.73
CA PHE A 203 4.81 -4.40 -11.59
C PHE A 203 5.20 -3.97 -13.01
N ARG A 204 6.13 -3.01 -13.15
CA ARG A 204 6.64 -2.59 -14.46
C ARG A 204 7.34 -3.72 -15.21
N SER A 205 8.21 -4.47 -14.52
CA SER A 205 8.88 -5.62 -15.11
C SER A 205 7.88 -6.68 -15.57
N PHE A 206 6.86 -6.95 -14.75
CA PHE A 206 5.76 -7.85 -15.07
C PHE A 206 5.00 -7.41 -16.32
N MET A 207 4.62 -6.12 -16.40
CA MET A 207 3.89 -5.60 -17.56
C MET A 207 4.72 -5.67 -18.85
N MET A 208 6.02 -5.37 -18.77
CA MET A 208 6.92 -5.49 -19.92
C MET A 208 7.04 -6.96 -20.39
N GLU A 209 7.07 -7.89 -19.47
CA GLU A 209 7.12 -9.33 -19.75
C GLU A 209 5.82 -9.82 -20.38
N MET A 210 4.66 -9.38 -19.86
CA MET A 210 3.34 -9.70 -20.43
C MET A 210 3.23 -9.23 -21.88
N VAL A 211 3.78 -8.05 -22.20
CA VAL A 211 3.84 -7.55 -23.59
C VAL A 211 4.78 -8.41 -24.43
N ALA A 212 5.97 -8.76 -23.91
CA ALA A 212 6.95 -9.58 -24.62
C ALA A 212 6.43 -10.99 -24.93
N LEU A 213 5.66 -11.57 -24.02
CA LEU A 213 5.01 -12.88 -24.17
C LEU A 213 3.70 -12.84 -24.95
N ASN A 214 3.26 -11.65 -25.38
CA ASN A 214 1.97 -11.42 -26.05
C ASN A 214 0.75 -11.90 -25.26
N LEU A 215 0.82 -11.83 -23.93
CA LEU A 215 -0.25 -12.29 -23.03
C LEU A 215 -1.23 -11.17 -22.62
N PHE A 216 -0.99 -9.94 -23.01
CA PHE A 216 -1.85 -8.79 -22.64
C PHE A 216 -3.26 -8.85 -23.28
N HIS A 217 -3.45 -9.62 -24.37
CA HIS A 217 -4.74 -9.81 -25.03
C HIS A 217 -5.72 -10.67 -24.22
N TYR A 218 -5.22 -11.45 -23.26
CA TYR A 218 -6.03 -12.35 -22.45
C TYR A 218 -6.62 -11.67 -21.19
N SER A 219 -6.14 -10.50 -20.84
CA SER A 219 -6.78 -9.74 -19.78
C SER A 219 -8.06 -9.11 -20.35
N GLY A 220 -9.19 -9.77 -20.16
CA GLY A 220 -10.52 -9.28 -20.53
C GLY A 220 -10.98 -8.04 -19.77
N ALA A 221 -10.08 -7.41 -19.04
CA ALA A 221 -10.28 -6.19 -18.34
C ALA A 221 -9.10 -5.27 -18.59
N VAL A 222 -9.23 -4.43 -19.61
CA VAL A 222 -8.69 -3.08 -19.48
C VAL A 222 -9.55 -2.46 -18.37
N ASN A 223 -9.19 -2.76 -17.12
CA ASN A 223 -9.75 -2.05 -15.99
C ASN A 223 -9.40 -0.58 -16.20
N ASP A 224 -10.34 0.32 -15.95
CA ASP A 224 -10.11 1.76 -15.95
C ASP A 224 -9.00 2.19 -14.96
N ASN A 225 -8.46 1.24 -14.21
CA ASN A 225 -7.42 1.46 -13.22
C ASN A 225 -6.04 0.99 -13.74
N PRO A 226 -5.12 1.91 -14.07
CA PRO A 226 -3.79 1.57 -14.59
C PRO A 226 -2.87 0.89 -13.57
N ASP A 227 -3.27 0.82 -12.30
CA ASP A 227 -2.49 0.25 -11.21
C ASP A 227 -2.86 -1.21 -10.89
N GLU A 228 -3.79 -1.79 -11.65
CA GLU A 228 -4.26 -3.16 -11.49
C GLU A 228 -4.18 -3.95 -12.79
N PHE A 229 -3.86 -5.22 -12.67
CA PHE A 229 -3.86 -6.15 -13.79
C PHE A 229 -4.39 -7.51 -13.32
N ILE A 230 -5.31 -8.10 -14.09
CA ILE A 230 -5.84 -9.43 -13.80
C ILE A 230 -4.88 -10.47 -14.39
N LEU A 231 -4.45 -11.42 -13.58
CA LEU A 231 -3.54 -12.48 -14.03
C LEU A 231 -4.25 -13.36 -15.09
N PRO A 232 -3.66 -13.57 -16.27
CA PRO A 232 -4.30 -14.35 -17.32
C PRO A 232 -4.68 -15.76 -16.86
N GLY A 233 -5.93 -16.15 -17.13
CA GLY A 233 -6.45 -17.46 -16.75
C GLY A 233 -6.89 -17.58 -15.28
N SER A 234 -6.96 -16.46 -14.55
CA SER A 234 -7.44 -16.40 -13.17
C SER A 234 -8.24 -15.14 -12.90
N ASP A 235 -8.91 -15.09 -11.74
CA ASP A 235 -9.59 -13.89 -11.24
C ASP A 235 -8.70 -13.06 -10.29
N VAL A 236 -7.43 -13.46 -10.11
CA VAL A 236 -6.50 -12.82 -9.19
C VAL A 236 -6.00 -11.51 -9.77
N ARG A 237 -6.10 -10.45 -8.96
CA ARG A 237 -5.65 -9.11 -9.32
C ARG A 237 -4.25 -8.85 -8.81
N VAL A 238 -3.36 -8.45 -9.70
CA VAL A 238 -2.03 -7.95 -9.36
C VAL A 238 -2.13 -6.44 -9.21
N ILE A 239 -1.80 -5.94 -8.02
CA ILE A 239 -1.99 -4.55 -7.63
C ILE A 239 -0.63 -3.89 -7.40
N LYS A 240 -0.40 -2.79 -8.10
CA LYS A 240 0.77 -1.94 -7.87
C LYS A 240 0.61 -1.19 -6.57
N THR A 241 1.52 -1.41 -5.62
CA THR A 241 1.48 -0.85 -4.27
C THR A 241 2.67 0.08 -4.06
N PRO A 242 2.46 1.41 -3.99
CA PRO A 242 3.54 2.37 -3.78
C PRO A 242 4.33 2.14 -2.48
N GLY A 243 3.65 1.70 -1.41
CA GLY A 243 4.29 1.41 -0.12
C GLY A 243 5.36 0.31 -0.15
N LEU A 244 5.34 -0.54 -1.18
CA LEU A 244 6.36 -1.57 -1.41
C LEU A 244 7.52 -1.11 -2.32
N ALA A 245 7.65 0.19 -2.63
CA ALA A 245 8.54 0.71 -3.67
C ALA A 245 10.00 0.28 -3.54
N SER A 246 10.51 0.07 -2.34
CA SER A 246 11.89 -0.36 -2.07
C SER A 246 12.01 -1.84 -1.75
N SER A 247 10.93 -2.62 -1.88
CA SER A 247 10.89 -4.03 -1.50
C SER A 247 10.98 -4.94 -2.71
N LEU A 248 11.68 -6.06 -2.52
CA LEU A 248 11.71 -7.19 -3.44
C LEU A 248 10.67 -8.26 -3.06
N LYS A 249 9.68 -7.90 -2.24
CA LYS A 249 8.67 -8.82 -1.74
C LYS A 249 7.36 -8.65 -2.49
N ILE A 250 6.65 -9.77 -2.60
CA ILE A 250 5.32 -9.89 -3.18
C ILE A 250 4.42 -10.47 -2.10
N VAL A 251 3.23 -9.93 -1.92
CA VAL A 251 2.26 -10.42 -0.95
C VAL A 251 1.01 -10.90 -1.66
N GLY A 252 0.74 -12.19 -1.57
CA GLY A 252 -0.49 -12.82 -2.06
C GLY A 252 -1.46 -13.09 -0.90
N THR A 253 -2.69 -12.58 -0.99
CA THR A 253 -3.73 -12.80 0.01
C THR A 253 -5.09 -12.38 -0.57
N PHE A 254 -6.15 -12.30 0.22
CA PHE A 254 -7.38 -11.60 -0.15
C PHE A 254 -7.49 -10.27 0.62
N ALA A 255 -8.17 -9.31 0.03
CA ALA A 255 -8.16 -7.92 0.52
C ALA A 255 -8.64 -7.78 1.98
N ASP A 256 -9.72 -8.48 2.35
CA ASP A 256 -10.31 -8.41 3.69
C ASP A 256 -9.47 -9.10 4.79
N ASN A 257 -8.42 -9.83 4.41
CA ASN A 257 -7.48 -10.39 5.37
C ASN A 257 -6.60 -9.32 6.02
N LEU A 258 -6.32 -8.27 5.30
CA LEU A 258 -5.50 -7.16 5.77
C LEU A 258 -6.39 -6.11 6.44
N VAL A 259 -5.99 -5.67 7.61
CA VAL A 259 -6.76 -4.71 8.43
C VAL A 259 -5.91 -3.50 8.76
N TYR A 260 -6.43 -2.34 8.45
CA TYR A 260 -5.91 -1.06 8.93
C TYR A 260 -6.78 -0.59 10.10
N GLY A 261 -6.18 -0.38 11.27
CA GLY A 261 -6.87 0.13 12.45
C GLY A 261 -6.68 1.62 12.61
N THR A 262 -7.75 2.32 12.94
CA THR A 262 -7.74 3.72 13.32
C THR A 262 -8.65 3.96 14.52
N ASP A 263 -8.42 5.02 15.29
CA ASP A 263 -9.25 5.30 16.46
C ASP A 263 -10.62 5.84 16.02
N MET A 264 -10.66 6.88 15.20
CA MET A 264 -11.90 7.41 14.60
C MET A 264 -11.63 7.90 13.18
N GLU A 265 -12.56 7.64 12.29
CA GLU A 265 -12.41 7.90 10.85
C GLU A 265 -12.29 9.39 10.49
N ASN A 266 -12.64 10.32 11.43
CA ASN A 266 -12.63 11.76 11.17
C ASN A 266 -12.21 12.64 12.36
N ASP A 267 -11.94 12.13 13.55
CA ASP A 267 -11.79 12.96 14.76
C ASP A 267 -10.32 13.15 15.20
N GLU A 268 -9.39 12.34 14.72
CA GLU A 268 -7.96 12.40 15.10
C GLU A 268 -7.02 12.87 13.99
N GLU A 269 -7.52 13.02 12.78
CA GLU A 269 -6.76 13.64 11.70
C GLU A 269 -6.85 15.16 11.84
N LYS A 270 -5.94 15.74 12.61
CA LYS A 270 -5.88 17.20 12.80
C LYS A 270 -4.80 17.77 11.92
N PHE A 271 -5.18 18.65 11.04
CA PHE A 271 -4.28 19.53 10.33
C PHE A 271 -4.40 20.93 10.92
N ASP A 272 -3.35 21.37 11.61
CA ASP A 272 -3.26 22.72 12.18
C ASP A 272 -2.14 23.49 11.49
N LEU A 273 -2.42 24.70 11.06
CA LEU A 273 -1.44 25.63 10.48
C LEU A 273 -1.52 26.96 11.22
N TRP A 274 -0.40 27.44 11.77
CA TRP A 274 -0.37 28.69 12.50
C TRP A 274 0.93 29.47 12.25
N TRP A 275 0.85 30.77 12.43
CA TRP A 275 1.98 31.66 12.40
C TRP A 275 2.67 31.72 13.77
N SER A 276 3.97 31.43 13.83
CA SER A 276 4.80 31.61 15.02
C SER A 276 5.46 33.01 14.99
N GLN A 277 5.05 33.88 15.92
CA GLN A 277 5.61 35.21 16.02
C GLN A 277 7.07 35.21 16.50
N ASP A 278 7.41 34.23 17.34
CA ASP A 278 8.74 34.09 17.93
C ASP A 278 9.77 33.67 16.88
N ASP A 279 9.43 32.69 16.04
CA ASP A 279 10.33 32.15 15.02
C ASP A 279 10.17 32.82 13.65
N ARG A 280 9.11 33.63 13.46
CA ARG A 280 8.71 34.25 12.19
C ARG A 280 8.55 33.23 11.06
N LEU A 281 7.96 32.09 11.38
CA LEU A 281 7.74 30.96 10.48
C LEU A 281 6.29 30.48 10.58
N TRP A 282 5.80 29.94 9.49
CA TRP A 282 4.58 29.16 9.51
C TRP A 282 4.89 27.76 10.01
N LYS A 283 4.11 27.29 11.00
CA LYS A 283 4.21 25.95 11.54
C LYS A 283 2.96 25.18 11.18
N TYR A 284 3.12 23.93 10.78
CA TYR A 284 2.01 23.02 10.57
C TYR A 284 2.22 21.75 11.38
N GLN A 285 1.12 21.18 11.81
CA GLN A 285 1.08 19.91 12.52
C GLN A 285 -0.04 19.04 11.93
N ILE A 286 0.31 17.79 11.59
CA ILE A 286 -0.63 16.77 11.15
C ILE A 286 -0.56 15.66 12.17
N LYS A 287 -1.72 15.20 12.65
CA LYS A 287 -1.84 14.07 13.60
C LYS A 287 -2.83 13.07 13.06
N TRP A 288 -2.49 11.81 13.18
CA TRP A 288 -3.40 10.69 12.88
C TRP A 288 -3.08 9.49 13.77
N ALA A 289 -4.03 8.57 13.91
CA ALA A 289 -3.85 7.30 14.58
C ALA A 289 -3.90 6.17 13.55
N GLY A 290 -2.92 5.28 13.57
CA GLY A 290 -2.85 4.19 12.60
C GLY A 290 -2.13 2.96 13.13
N GLY A 291 -2.56 1.78 12.64
CA GLY A 291 -1.95 0.50 12.94
C GLY A 291 -2.37 -0.54 11.92
N VAL A 292 -1.62 -1.62 11.79
CA VAL A 292 -1.91 -2.70 10.84
C VAL A 292 -1.91 -4.05 11.52
N ALA A 293 -2.80 -4.93 11.05
CA ALA A 293 -2.88 -6.33 11.44
C ALA A 293 -3.51 -7.16 10.32
N TYR A 294 -3.55 -8.46 10.48
CA TYR A 294 -4.21 -9.37 9.55
C TYR A 294 -4.89 -10.49 10.32
N HIS A 295 -5.91 -11.12 9.71
CA HIS A 295 -6.71 -12.15 10.38
C HIS A 295 -6.08 -13.54 10.26
N PHE A 296 -5.76 -13.96 9.03
CA PHE A 296 -5.42 -15.34 8.69
C PHE A 296 -3.99 -15.44 8.16
N PRO A 297 -3.02 -15.84 8.98
CA PRO A 297 -1.64 -15.96 8.52
C PRO A 297 -1.46 -17.04 7.45
N ALA A 298 -2.13 -18.19 7.60
CA ALA A 298 -2.03 -19.29 6.64
C ALA A 298 -2.58 -18.96 5.23
N GLN A 299 -3.31 -17.85 5.09
CA GLN A 299 -3.84 -17.35 3.82
C GLN A 299 -3.02 -16.18 3.29
N VAL A 300 -1.87 -15.91 3.87
CA VAL A 300 -0.88 -14.95 3.37
C VAL A 300 0.28 -15.72 2.78
N VAL A 301 0.63 -15.38 1.55
CA VAL A 301 1.81 -15.90 0.85
C VAL A 301 2.79 -14.77 0.67
N LEU A 302 3.99 -14.90 1.23
CA LEU A 302 5.06 -13.93 1.12
C LEU A 302 6.11 -14.42 0.11
N GLY A 303 6.09 -13.87 -1.10
CA GLY A 303 7.14 -14.10 -2.10
C GLY A 303 8.32 -13.17 -1.87
N THR A 304 9.54 -13.71 -1.82
CA THR A 304 10.76 -12.90 -1.68
C THR A 304 11.71 -13.18 -2.82
N PHE A 305 12.01 -12.15 -3.63
CA PHE A 305 13.06 -12.24 -4.64
C PHE A 305 14.44 -12.13 -4.02
N ALA A 306 15.34 -13.04 -4.38
CA ALA A 306 16.74 -12.98 -3.96
C ALA A 306 17.51 -11.80 -4.61
N ALA A 307 17.07 -11.36 -5.80
CA ALA A 307 17.56 -10.18 -6.52
C ALA A 307 16.41 -9.56 -7.33
N ALA A 308 16.59 -8.32 -7.81
CA ALA A 308 15.59 -7.69 -8.68
C ALA A 308 15.27 -8.60 -9.88
N PRO A 309 13.98 -8.72 -10.28
CA PRO A 309 13.58 -9.57 -11.38
C PRO A 309 14.27 -9.15 -12.69
N VAL A 310 14.61 -10.13 -13.50
CA VAL A 310 15.23 -9.87 -14.81
C VAL A 310 14.14 -9.36 -15.76
N THR A 311 14.37 -8.18 -16.32
CA THR A 311 13.50 -7.66 -17.39
C THR A 311 13.89 -8.29 -18.71
N PRO A 312 12.93 -8.82 -19.50
CA PRO A 312 13.25 -9.34 -20.82
C PRO A 312 13.80 -8.20 -21.69
N THR A 313 14.95 -8.45 -22.31
CA THR A 313 15.50 -7.53 -23.30
C THR A 313 14.64 -7.62 -24.56
N PRO A 314 14.07 -6.53 -25.07
CA PRO A 314 13.29 -6.56 -26.29
C PRO A 314 14.15 -7.10 -27.44
N GLY A 315 13.77 -8.25 -28.01
CA GLY A 315 14.46 -8.87 -29.18
C GLY A 315 15.17 -10.18 -28.93
N VAL A 316 15.31 -10.67 -27.68
CA VAL A 316 15.82 -12.02 -27.43
C VAL A 316 14.61 -12.98 -27.32
N THR A 317 14.28 -13.59 -28.44
CA THR A 317 13.25 -14.64 -28.49
C THR A 317 13.67 -15.80 -27.58
N ALA A 318 12.71 -16.36 -26.84
CA ALA A 318 12.88 -17.51 -25.93
C ALA A 318 13.49 -18.77 -26.59
N LEU A 319 13.82 -18.75 -27.88
CA LEU A 319 14.51 -19.77 -28.63
C LEU A 319 16.03 -19.82 -28.35
N GLY A 320 16.62 -18.80 -27.72
CA GLY A 320 18.07 -18.79 -27.43
C GLY A 320 18.45 -19.56 -26.15
N GLN A 321 17.54 -19.78 -25.21
CA GLN A 321 17.85 -20.46 -23.95
C GLN A 321 17.79 -22.00 -24.03
N ILE A 322 17.26 -22.59 -25.09
CA ILE A 322 17.23 -24.05 -25.27
C ILE A 322 18.55 -24.57 -25.89
N ALA A 323 19.36 -23.69 -26.48
CA ALA A 323 20.58 -24.09 -27.19
C ALA A 323 21.84 -24.23 -26.31
N GLU A 324 21.84 -23.72 -25.08
CA GLU A 324 23.04 -23.79 -24.20
C GLU A 324 23.11 -25.03 -23.30
N ASN A 325 22.06 -25.87 -23.28
CA ASN A 325 22.04 -27.07 -22.42
C ASN A 325 22.33 -28.38 -23.14
N THR A 326 22.83 -28.35 -24.39
CA THR A 326 23.32 -29.55 -25.10
C THR A 326 24.80 -29.39 -25.40
N THR A 327 25.66 -29.52 -24.40
CA THR A 327 27.05 -29.94 -24.60
C THR A 327 27.06 -31.45 -24.67
N PRO A 328 27.48 -32.05 -25.76
CA PRO A 328 27.68 -33.49 -25.80
C PRO A 328 28.93 -33.82 -25.01
N THR A 329 28.77 -34.65 -23.98
CA THR A 329 29.89 -35.35 -23.34
C THR A 329 30.46 -36.35 -24.33
N SER A 330 31.66 -36.08 -24.82
CA SER A 330 32.54 -37.04 -25.44
C SER A 330 33.42 -37.70 -24.39
#